data_1b162457cbd71393a08f8f57448e0ea7
#
_entry.id   1b162457cbd71393a08f8f57448e0ea7
#
_cell.length_a   1.000
_cell.length_b   1.000
_cell.length_c   1.000
_cell.angle_alpha   90.00
_cell.angle_beta   90.00
_cell.angle_gamma   90.00
#
_symmetry.space_group_name_H-M   'P 1'
#
loop_
_entity.id
_entity.type
_entity.pdbx_description
1 polymer ?
#
loop_
_entity_poly.entity_id
_entity_poly.type
_entity_poly.pdbx_seq_one_letter_code
_entity_poly.pdbx_strand_id
1 'polypeptide(L)'
;MAQVTTDELIQADEAFAGNRLLATFSREARALVEPFGKMVELDPGEMILRRGEDVHSSLFLVGPTMVTLVVELGASRSIEVASIGREGAAGGIVSCGHAPAFSRAEVLVPGPAFRVPMEALEDAKKRSPFIGNLFCRYSDYLLSSVMQSVACNAFHSISERAARWLLHVQDRAGDRIELTQEALAGLLGVQRTTVNAVIKELSSEGLINTARGTVRVLDRAGLKRRACECYQSLQDHYGAVIGPSGTGPG
;
A
#
# COMPACT_ATOMS: atom_id res chain seq x y z
N MET A 1 -7.72 -31.92 13.22
CA MET A 1 -8.26 -30.95 12.26
C MET A 1 -9.22 -30.07 13.05
N ALA A 2 -8.85 -28.82 13.29
CA ALA A 2 -9.77 -27.85 13.91
C ALA A 2 -10.93 -27.60 12.93
N GLN A 3 -12.18 -27.63 13.41
CA GLN A 3 -13.34 -27.23 12.62
C GLN A 3 -13.26 -25.72 12.41
N VAL A 4 -13.12 -25.27 11.16
CA VAL A 4 -13.22 -23.87 10.78
C VAL A 4 -14.65 -23.40 11.06
N THR A 5 -14.81 -22.32 11.77
CA THR A 5 -16.12 -21.77 12.11
C THR A 5 -16.74 -21.04 10.93
N THR A 6 -18.07 -20.91 10.92
CA THR A 6 -18.79 -20.15 9.86
C THR A 6 -18.29 -18.69 9.78
N ASP A 7 -17.98 -18.08 10.92
CA ASP A 7 -17.48 -16.70 10.98
C ASP A 7 -16.08 -16.56 10.34
N GLU A 8 -15.19 -17.54 10.55
CA GLU A 8 -13.87 -17.57 9.91
C GLU A 8 -13.97 -17.71 8.38
N LEU A 9 -14.94 -18.48 7.88
CA LEU A 9 -15.19 -18.61 6.45
C LEU A 9 -15.71 -17.31 5.83
N ILE A 10 -16.62 -16.60 6.50
CA ILE A 10 -17.15 -15.31 6.05
C ILE A 10 -16.02 -14.27 6.00
N GLN A 11 -15.19 -14.20 7.02
CA GLN A 11 -14.05 -13.29 7.08
C GLN A 11 -13.02 -13.59 5.98
N ALA A 12 -12.77 -14.84 5.67
CA ALA A 12 -11.89 -15.22 4.57
C ALA A 12 -12.46 -14.79 3.21
N ASP A 13 -13.76 -14.98 2.98
CA ASP A 13 -14.43 -14.51 1.75
C ASP A 13 -14.30 -13.00 1.57
N GLU A 14 -14.48 -12.23 2.62
CA GLU A 14 -14.27 -10.77 2.62
C GLU A 14 -12.83 -10.41 2.27
N ALA A 15 -11.84 -11.12 2.82
CA ALA A 15 -10.43 -10.89 2.51
C ALA A 15 -10.12 -11.14 1.03
N PHE A 16 -10.59 -12.29 0.49
CA PHE A 16 -10.34 -12.65 -0.91
C PHE A 16 -11.09 -11.76 -1.91
N ALA A 17 -12.25 -11.22 -1.55
CA ALA A 17 -12.95 -10.23 -2.36
C ALA A 17 -12.37 -8.82 -2.21
N GLY A 18 -11.91 -8.46 -1.02
CA GLY A 18 -11.47 -7.11 -0.65
C GLY A 18 -10.03 -6.77 -1.02
N ASN A 19 -9.16 -7.77 -1.19
CA ASN A 19 -7.78 -7.56 -1.61
C ASN A 19 -7.56 -7.99 -3.07
N ARG A 20 -7.00 -7.10 -3.90
CA ARG A 20 -6.88 -7.32 -5.35
C ARG A 20 -5.91 -8.44 -5.73
N LEU A 21 -4.90 -8.76 -4.91
CA LEU A 21 -4.02 -9.90 -5.17
C LEU A 21 -4.76 -11.20 -4.86
N LEU A 22 -5.39 -11.28 -3.68
CA LEU A 22 -6.15 -12.46 -3.27
C LEU A 22 -7.34 -12.73 -4.20
N ALA A 23 -7.97 -11.69 -4.74
CA ALA A 23 -9.08 -11.80 -5.69
C ALA A 23 -8.69 -12.51 -7.01
N THR A 24 -7.39 -12.59 -7.33
CA THR A 24 -6.91 -13.33 -8.51
C THR A 24 -6.75 -14.83 -8.26
N PHE A 25 -6.84 -15.29 -7.01
CA PHE A 25 -6.61 -16.69 -6.67
C PHE A 25 -7.71 -17.60 -7.20
N SER A 26 -7.31 -18.69 -7.86
CA SER A 26 -8.23 -19.79 -8.13
C SER A 26 -8.66 -20.49 -6.84
N ARG A 27 -9.67 -21.34 -6.89
CA ARG A 27 -10.11 -22.12 -5.74
C ARG A 27 -8.98 -23.00 -5.16
N GLU A 28 -8.15 -23.57 -6.02
CA GLU A 28 -7.00 -24.39 -5.64
C GLU A 28 -5.91 -23.56 -4.96
N ALA A 29 -5.59 -22.37 -5.52
CA ALA A 29 -4.63 -21.46 -4.93
C ALA A 29 -5.10 -20.94 -3.56
N ARG A 30 -6.38 -20.58 -3.46
CA ARG A 30 -7.01 -20.15 -2.22
C ARG A 30 -6.89 -21.21 -1.12
N ALA A 31 -7.16 -22.48 -1.43
CA ALA A 31 -7.08 -23.60 -0.48
C ALA A 31 -5.67 -23.80 0.11
N LEU A 32 -4.62 -23.27 -0.52
CA LEU A 32 -3.25 -23.33 0.00
C LEU A 32 -2.93 -22.25 1.02
N VAL A 33 -3.69 -21.16 1.07
CA VAL A 33 -3.39 -19.98 1.89
C VAL A 33 -4.46 -19.73 2.95
N GLU A 34 -5.72 -19.86 2.58
CA GLU A 34 -6.86 -19.54 3.44
C GLU A 34 -6.85 -20.24 4.81
N PRO A 35 -6.53 -21.54 4.95
CA PRO A 35 -6.57 -22.23 6.23
C PRO A 35 -5.55 -21.71 7.26
N PHE A 36 -4.56 -20.94 6.81
CA PHE A 36 -3.47 -20.41 7.65
C PHE A 36 -3.62 -18.91 7.92
N GLY A 37 -4.52 -18.25 7.20
CA GLY A 37 -4.74 -16.82 7.32
C GLY A 37 -5.82 -16.49 8.33
N LYS A 38 -5.78 -15.26 8.85
CA LYS A 38 -6.83 -14.70 9.71
C LYS A 38 -7.00 -13.21 9.47
N MET A 39 -8.24 -12.75 9.61
CA MET A 39 -8.50 -11.30 9.64
C MET A 39 -7.96 -10.71 10.93
N VAL A 40 -7.36 -9.53 10.80
CA VAL A 40 -6.87 -8.71 11.91
C VAL A 40 -7.25 -7.27 11.64
N GLU A 41 -7.54 -6.51 12.70
CA GLU A 41 -7.66 -5.05 12.63
C GLU A 41 -6.29 -4.43 12.91
N LEU A 42 -5.94 -3.43 12.12
CA LEU A 42 -4.71 -2.67 12.25
C LEU A 42 -5.02 -1.27 12.77
N ASP A 43 -4.33 -0.87 13.82
CA ASP A 43 -4.49 0.44 14.44
C ASP A 43 -3.67 1.54 13.73
N PRO A 44 -4.11 2.82 13.79
CA PRO A 44 -3.34 3.92 13.20
C PRO A 44 -1.95 4.04 13.85
N GLY A 45 -0.90 4.13 13.03
CA GLY A 45 0.48 4.21 13.52
C GLY A 45 1.07 2.88 14.02
N GLU A 46 0.32 1.77 13.89
CA GLU A 46 0.85 0.45 14.23
C GLU A 46 2.07 0.11 13.35
N MET A 47 3.15 -0.34 14.00
CA MET A 47 4.37 -0.73 13.33
C MET A 47 4.28 -2.19 12.86
N ILE A 48 4.10 -2.38 11.56
CA ILE A 48 3.99 -3.69 10.93
C ILE A 48 5.37 -4.35 10.77
N LEU A 49 6.35 -3.58 10.34
CA LEU A 49 7.73 -4.03 10.17
C LEU A 49 8.68 -3.02 10.79
N ARG A 50 9.66 -3.51 11.55
CA ARG A 50 10.79 -2.71 12.04
C ARG A 50 12.02 -3.02 11.23
N ARG A 51 12.78 -1.99 10.88
CA ARG A 51 14.05 -2.15 10.18
C ARG A 51 14.98 -3.12 10.94
N GLY A 52 15.49 -4.12 10.25
CA GLY A 52 16.40 -5.12 10.78
C GLY A 52 15.73 -6.30 11.50
N GLU A 53 14.42 -6.29 11.69
CA GLU A 53 13.67 -7.42 12.24
C GLU A 53 13.24 -8.39 11.14
N ASP A 54 13.16 -9.67 11.48
CA ASP A 54 12.66 -10.69 10.56
C ASP A 54 11.17 -10.51 10.25
N VAL A 55 10.79 -10.83 9.02
CA VAL A 55 9.41 -10.72 8.56
C VAL A 55 8.69 -12.05 8.75
N HIS A 56 7.78 -12.13 9.71
CA HIS A 56 7.09 -13.36 10.11
C HIS A 56 5.72 -13.58 9.44
N SER A 57 5.14 -12.56 8.84
CA SER A 57 3.85 -12.66 8.17
C SER A 57 3.71 -11.67 7.03
N SER A 58 2.83 -12.00 6.09
CA SER A 58 2.34 -11.08 5.06
C SER A 58 0.94 -10.61 5.42
N LEU A 59 0.68 -9.31 5.28
CA LEU A 59 -0.59 -8.65 5.53
C LEU A 59 -1.20 -8.21 4.21
N PHE A 60 -2.25 -8.87 3.77
CA PHE A 60 -3.04 -8.48 2.60
C PHE A 60 -4.07 -7.44 3.05
N LEU A 61 -3.90 -6.21 2.60
CA LEU A 61 -4.72 -5.10 3.08
C LEU A 61 -6.12 -5.13 2.45
N VAL A 62 -7.14 -4.89 3.26
CA VAL A 62 -8.55 -4.97 2.87
C VAL A 62 -9.24 -3.62 3.10
N GLY A 63 -10.22 -3.29 2.28
CA GLY A 63 -10.98 -2.04 2.42
C GLY A 63 -10.12 -0.79 2.27
N PRO A 64 -10.23 0.17 3.20
CA PRO A 64 -9.49 1.44 3.16
C PRO A 64 -8.07 1.35 3.70
N THR A 65 -7.68 0.20 4.26
CA THR A 65 -6.42 0.01 4.98
C THR A 65 -5.22 0.35 4.10
N MET A 66 -4.29 1.11 4.66
CA MET A 66 -3.09 1.55 3.95
C MET A 66 -1.86 1.49 4.87
N VAL A 67 -0.78 0.93 4.33
CA VAL A 67 0.54 0.85 4.98
C VAL A 67 1.54 1.66 4.16
N THR A 68 2.40 2.42 4.84
CA THR A 68 3.50 3.15 4.20
C THR A 68 4.84 2.46 4.49
N LEU A 69 5.68 2.34 3.47
CA LEU A 69 7.07 1.90 3.60
C LEU A 69 7.97 3.12 3.68
N VAL A 70 8.69 3.25 4.78
CA VAL A 70 9.49 4.43 5.09
C VAL A 70 10.95 4.03 5.28
N VAL A 71 11.85 4.75 4.61
CA VAL A 71 13.29 4.67 4.82
C VAL A 71 13.73 5.82 5.72
N GLU A 72 14.49 5.50 6.75
CA GLU A 72 15.06 6.44 7.72
C GLU A 72 16.53 6.72 7.41
N LEU A 73 16.90 7.99 7.42
CA LEU A 73 18.27 8.47 7.20
C LEU A 73 18.75 9.25 8.42
N GLY A 74 19.54 8.58 9.26
CA GLY A 74 19.98 9.14 10.54
C GLY A 74 18.83 9.34 11.52
N ALA A 75 18.99 10.22 12.50
CA ALA A 75 18.08 10.32 13.64
C ALA A 75 16.77 11.10 13.38
N SER A 76 16.66 11.85 12.28
CA SER A 76 15.54 12.80 12.10
C SER A 76 15.02 12.95 10.67
N ARG A 77 15.52 12.19 9.71
CA ARG A 77 15.06 12.27 8.32
C ARG A 77 14.43 10.95 7.90
N SER A 78 13.24 11.03 7.34
CA SER A 78 12.54 9.89 6.79
C SER A 78 11.85 10.28 5.50
N ILE A 79 11.61 9.28 4.64
CA ILE A 79 10.85 9.48 3.41
C ILE A 79 10.06 8.22 3.10
N GLU A 80 8.83 8.41 2.62
CA GLU A 80 8.05 7.32 2.06
C GLU A 80 8.68 6.89 0.72
N VAL A 81 8.89 5.60 0.56
CA VAL A 81 9.39 5.01 -0.69
C VAL A 81 8.30 4.29 -1.47
N ALA A 82 7.30 3.78 -0.78
CA ALA A 82 6.09 3.19 -1.38
C ALA A 82 4.95 3.20 -0.37
N SER A 83 3.73 3.17 -0.85
CA SER A 83 2.53 2.91 -0.05
C SER A 83 1.75 1.75 -0.64
N ILE A 84 1.19 0.93 0.23
CA ILE A 84 0.47 -0.30 -0.10
C ILE A 84 -0.95 -0.17 0.45
N GLY A 85 -1.94 -0.49 -0.36
CA GLY A 85 -3.34 -0.60 0.01
C GLY A 85 -3.92 -1.95 -0.40
N ARG A 86 -5.22 -1.98 -0.65
CA ARG A 86 -5.92 -3.20 -1.08
C ARG A 86 -5.42 -3.83 -2.39
N GLU A 87 -4.56 -3.15 -3.13
CA GLU A 87 -3.91 -3.68 -4.33
C GLU A 87 -2.76 -4.61 -4.03
N GLY A 88 -2.35 -4.74 -2.75
CA GLY A 88 -1.13 -5.44 -2.41
C GLY A 88 -1.11 -6.07 -1.03
N ALA A 89 0.10 -6.39 -0.59
CA ALA A 89 0.38 -6.94 0.72
C ALA A 89 1.66 -6.36 1.30
N ALA A 90 1.69 -6.12 2.61
CA ALA A 90 2.85 -5.68 3.36
C ALA A 90 3.53 -6.86 4.04
N GLY A 91 4.86 -6.92 3.93
CA GLY A 91 5.69 -7.98 4.53
C GLY A 91 5.90 -9.19 3.63
N GLY A 92 7.12 -9.71 3.64
CA GLY A 92 7.53 -11.01 3.14
C GLY A 92 7.38 -11.35 1.65
N ILE A 93 7.13 -10.37 0.81
CA ILE A 93 6.85 -10.62 -0.60
C ILE A 93 8.13 -10.84 -1.40
N VAL A 94 9.20 -10.19 -1.03
CA VAL A 94 10.48 -10.18 -1.76
C VAL A 94 11.50 -11.14 -1.18
N SER A 95 11.28 -11.66 0.03
CA SER A 95 12.25 -12.51 0.71
C SER A 95 11.74 -13.93 0.92
N CYS A 96 12.59 -14.89 0.58
CA CYS A 96 12.41 -16.30 0.90
C CYS A 96 13.13 -16.62 2.21
N GLY A 97 12.40 -16.81 3.32
CA GLY A 97 12.98 -17.19 4.60
C GLY A 97 13.40 -16.01 5.48
N HIS A 98 14.47 -16.18 6.26
CA HIS A 98 15.00 -15.15 7.13
C HIS A 98 15.55 -13.96 6.32
N ALA A 99 14.77 -12.89 6.26
CA ALA A 99 15.24 -11.64 5.65
C ALA A 99 14.78 -10.49 6.52
N PRO A 100 15.73 -9.76 7.10
CA PRO A 100 15.43 -8.58 7.88
C PRO A 100 14.80 -7.49 6.99
N ALA A 101 13.78 -6.83 7.49
CA ALA A 101 13.16 -5.71 6.80
C ALA A 101 14.16 -4.57 6.58
N PHE A 102 14.28 -4.08 5.35
CA PHE A 102 15.14 -2.94 5.03
C PHE A 102 14.53 -1.61 5.45
N SER A 103 13.22 -1.47 5.30
CA SER A 103 12.44 -0.30 5.70
C SER A 103 11.54 -0.61 6.89
N ARG A 104 11.08 0.41 7.60
CA ARG A 104 9.91 0.23 8.46
C ARG A 104 8.64 0.24 7.62
N ALA A 105 7.62 -0.48 8.09
CA ALA A 105 6.27 -0.39 7.57
C ALA A 105 5.31 0.00 8.69
N GLU A 106 4.49 1.04 8.45
CA GLU A 106 3.61 1.64 9.45
C GLU A 106 2.21 1.83 8.87
N VAL A 107 1.19 1.57 9.68
CA VAL A 107 -0.21 1.76 9.29
C VAL A 107 -0.51 3.25 9.18
N LEU A 108 -0.84 3.70 7.98
CA LEU A 108 -1.23 5.08 7.71
C LEU A 108 -2.74 5.27 7.81
N VAL A 109 -3.51 4.35 7.25
CA VAL A 109 -4.98 4.31 7.35
C VAL A 109 -5.36 3.00 8.03
N PRO A 110 -6.04 3.06 9.20
CA PRO A 110 -6.43 1.87 9.94
C PRO A 110 -7.49 1.06 9.21
N GLY A 111 -7.61 -0.22 9.59
CA GLY A 111 -8.66 -1.10 9.10
C GLY A 111 -8.22 -2.55 8.97
N PRO A 112 -9.04 -3.38 8.31
CA PRO A 112 -8.83 -4.81 8.24
C PRO A 112 -7.68 -5.22 7.31
N ALA A 113 -7.02 -6.31 7.69
CA ALA A 113 -6.03 -7.01 6.86
C ALA A 113 -6.13 -8.52 7.07
N PHE A 114 -5.85 -9.28 6.03
CA PHE A 114 -5.73 -10.73 6.12
C PHE A 114 -4.26 -11.11 6.34
N ARG A 115 -3.96 -11.60 7.54
CA ARG A 115 -2.60 -11.98 7.96
C ARG A 115 -2.34 -13.44 7.64
N VAL A 116 -1.29 -13.69 6.88
CA VAL A 116 -0.83 -15.04 6.54
C VAL A 116 0.59 -15.23 7.08
N PRO A 117 0.88 -16.29 7.86
CA PRO A 117 2.23 -16.60 8.29
C PRO A 117 3.18 -16.81 7.11
N MET A 118 4.42 -16.37 7.24
CA MET A 118 5.40 -16.44 6.14
C MET A 118 5.67 -17.88 5.69
N GLU A 119 5.77 -18.81 6.62
CA GLU A 119 5.98 -20.23 6.31
C GLU A 119 4.87 -20.82 5.43
N ALA A 120 3.61 -20.49 5.72
CA ALA A 120 2.48 -20.93 4.94
C ALA A 120 2.48 -20.33 3.54
N LEU A 121 2.82 -19.04 3.43
CA LEU A 121 2.91 -18.36 2.14
C LEU A 121 4.05 -18.93 1.27
N GLU A 122 5.21 -19.18 1.85
CA GLU A 122 6.34 -19.79 1.15
C GLU A 122 6.04 -21.24 0.71
N ASP A 123 5.34 -22.02 1.53
CA ASP A 123 4.87 -23.36 1.12
C ASP A 123 3.88 -23.28 -0.03
N ALA A 124 2.92 -22.34 0.04
CA ALA A 124 1.95 -22.13 -1.04
C ALA A 124 2.64 -21.72 -2.36
N LYS A 125 3.66 -20.84 -2.32
CA LYS A 125 4.44 -20.48 -3.50
C LYS A 125 5.17 -21.67 -4.13
N LYS A 126 5.73 -22.57 -3.31
CA LYS A 126 6.40 -23.80 -3.78
C LYS A 126 5.42 -24.79 -4.43
N ARG A 127 4.20 -24.88 -3.89
CA ARG A 127 3.17 -25.83 -4.34
C ARG A 127 2.35 -25.31 -5.53
N SER A 128 2.29 -24.01 -5.72
CA SER A 128 1.53 -23.36 -6.81
C SER A 128 2.39 -22.41 -7.62
N PRO A 129 2.78 -22.79 -8.84
CA PRO A 129 3.47 -21.89 -9.76
C PRO A 129 2.69 -20.59 -10.03
N PHE A 130 1.35 -20.67 -10.01
CA PHE A 130 0.49 -19.47 -10.13
C PHE A 130 0.77 -18.48 -9.01
N ILE A 131 0.78 -18.93 -7.74
CA ILE A 131 1.06 -18.08 -6.58
C ILE A 131 2.48 -17.51 -6.70
N GLY A 132 3.48 -18.35 -6.98
CA GLY A 132 4.86 -17.92 -7.16
C GLY A 132 5.00 -16.82 -8.22
N ASN A 133 4.40 -17.01 -9.40
CA ASN A 133 4.41 -16.04 -10.48
C ASN A 133 3.65 -14.75 -10.14
N LEU A 134 2.52 -14.83 -9.43
CA LEU A 134 1.79 -13.64 -8.99
C LEU A 134 2.63 -12.79 -8.05
N PHE A 135 3.31 -13.41 -7.09
CA PHE A 135 4.17 -12.67 -6.16
C PHE A 135 5.42 -12.11 -6.84
N CYS A 136 5.96 -12.78 -7.85
CA CYS A 136 7.05 -12.23 -8.67
C CYS A 136 6.60 -10.95 -9.39
N ARG A 137 5.42 -10.97 -10.04
CA ARG A 137 4.83 -9.80 -10.69
C ARG A 137 4.51 -8.67 -9.69
N TYR A 138 4.02 -9.02 -8.52
CA TYR A 138 3.76 -8.02 -7.49
C TYR A 138 5.06 -7.39 -6.96
N SER A 139 6.13 -8.15 -6.84
CA SER A 139 7.46 -7.62 -6.49
C SER A 139 7.97 -6.65 -7.55
N ASP A 140 7.76 -6.94 -8.84
CA ASP A 140 8.08 -6.03 -9.94
C ASP A 140 7.28 -4.71 -9.84
N TYR A 141 5.98 -4.79 -9.55
CA TYR A 141 5.17 -3.60 -9.30
C TYR A 141 5.67 -2.78 -8.11
N LEU A 142 6.03 -3.41 -6.99
CA LEU A 142 6.58 -2.70 -5.84
C LEU A 142 7.92 -2.03 -6.18
N LEU A 143 8.80 -2.71 -6.90
CA LEU A 143 10.05 -2.14 -7.38
C LEU A 143 9.79 -0.94 -8.29
N SER A 144 8.85 -1.05 -9.21
CA SER A 144 8.45 0.05 -10.09
C SER A 144 7.91 1.24 -9.30
N SER A 145 7.17 1.01 -8.22
CA SER A 145 6.68 2.07 -7.32
C SER A 145 7.83 2.81 -6.64
N VAL A 146 8.86 2.08 -6.20
CA VAL A 146 10.08 2.69 -5.62
C VAL A 146 10.86 3.47 -6.68
N MET A 147 11.07 2.90 -7.87
CA MET A 147 11.73 3.59 -9.00
C MET A 147 11.00 4.88 -9.38
N GLN A 148 9.67 4.82 -9.47
CA GLN A 148 8.84 6.00 -9.77
C GLN A 148 8.93 7.05 -8.65
N SER A 149 9.03 6.62 -7.38
CA SER A 149 9.22 7.56 -6.26
C SER A 149 10.57 8.26 -6.32
N VAL A 150 11.64 7.57 -6.73
CA VAL A 150 12.98 8.18 -6.94
C VAL A 150 12.91 9.25 -8.03
N ALA A 151 12.36 8.92 -9.21
CA ALA A 151 12.21 9.86 -10.31
C ALA A 151 11.32 11.06 -9.92
N CYS A 152 10.19 10.79 -9.28
CA CYS A 152 9.26 11.81 -8.81
C CYS A 152 9.93 12.78 -7.81
N ASN A 153 10.72 12.26 -6.88
CA ASN A 153 11.44 13.06 -5.90
C ASN A 153 12.52 13.97 -6.54
N ALA A 154 13.11 13.53 -7.65
CA ALA A 154 14.17 14.26 -8.35
C ALA A 154 13.63 15.36 -9.29
N PHE A 155 12.48 15.15 -9.92
CA PHE A 155 12.05 15.98 -11.04
C PHE A 155 10.75 16.76 -10.82
N HIS A 156 9.91 16.37 -9.86
CA HIS A 156 8.62 17.01 -9.63
C HIS A 156 8.62 17.92 -8.40
N SER A 157 7.85 19.00 -8.48
CA SER A 157 7.68 19.95 -7.38
C SER A 157 6.96 19.31 -6.19
N ILE A 158 7.11 19.89 -5.01
CA ILE A 158 6.43 19.38 -3.80
C ILE A 158 4.91 19.48 -3.94
N SER A 159 4.39 20.49 -4.67
CA SER A 159 2.96 20.65 -4.94
C SER A 159 2.41 19.48 -5.77
N GLU A 160 3.09 19.11 -6.86
CA GLU A 160 2.71 17.96 -7.70
C GLU A 160 2.79 16.62 -6.95
N ARG A 161 3.84 16.46 -6.14
CA ARG A 161 4.05 15.27 -5.31
C ARG A 161 2.96 15.14 -4.23
N ALA A 162 2.60 16.25 -3.59
CA ALA A 162 1.53 16.29 -2.59
C ALA A 162 0.17 15.95 -3.22
N ALA A 163 -0.13 16.53 -4.39
CA ALA A 163 -1.37 16.23 -5.13
C ALA A 163 -1.43 14.74 -5.53
N ARG A 164 -0.34 14.17 -6.07
CA ARG A 164 -0.22 12.75 -6.36
C ARG A 164 -0.47 11.89 -5.12
N TRP A 165 0.15 12.22 -4.02
CA TRP A 165 0.05 11.49 -2.77
C TRP A 165 -1.39 11.50 -2.23
N LEU A 166 -2.05 12.67 -2.21
CA LEU A 166 -3.45 12.82 -1.80
C LEU A 166 -4.40 11.97 -2.66
N LEU A 167 -4.17 11.90 -3.97
CA LEU A 167 -4.93 11.02 -4.86
C LEU A 167 -4.74 9.53 -4.53
N HIS A 168 -3.50 9.11 -4.27
CA HIS A 168 -3.23 7.72 -3.88
C HIS A 168 -3.94 7.32 -2.58
N VAL A 169 -4.01 8.22 -1.61
CA VAL A 169 -4.75 7.95 -0.36
C VAL A 169 -6.26 8.00 -0.61
N GLN A 170 -6.75 8.98 -1.40
CA GLN A 170 -8.16 9.07 -1.75
C GLN A 170 -8.67 7.79 -2.45
N ASP A 171 -7.87 7.19 -3.33
CA ASP A 171 -8.23 5.94 -4.03
C ASP A 171 -8.48 4.76 -3.08
N ARG A 172 -7.92 4.82 -1.87
CA ARG A 172 -7.97 3.76 -0.87
C ARG A 172 -8.92 4.09 0.28
N ALA A 173 -8.81 5.30 0.83
CA ALA A 173 -9.50 5.72 2.04
C ALA A 173 -10.71 6.64 1.80
N GLY A 174 -10.96 7.04 0.53
CA GLY A 174 -12.02 8.00 0.19
C GLY A 174 -11.60 9.46 0.41
N ASP A 175 -12.59 10.36 0.35
CA ASP A 175 -12.32 11.80 0.29
C ASP A 175 -11.78 12.41 1.59
N ARG A 176 -12.02 11.75 2.73
CA ARG A 176 -11.59 12.20 4.05
C ARG A 176 -10.33 11.46 4.48
N ILE A 177 -9.23 12.18 4.56
CA ILE A 177 -7.91 11.68 4.89
C ILE A 177 -7.52 12.19 6.28
N GLU A 178 -7.35 11.30 7.25
CA GLU A 178 -6.85 11.66 8.58
C GLU A 178 -5.33 11.73 8.54
N LEU A 179 -4.82 12.95 8.44
CA LEU A 179 -3.41 13.24 8.24
C LEU A 179 -3.04 14.58 8.82
N THR A 180 -1.97 14.60 9.61
CA THR A 180 -1.37 15.86 10.05
C THR A 180 -0.38 16.39 9.03
N GLN A 181 -0.16 17.72 9.01
CA GLN A 181 0.84 18.32 8.14
C GLN A 181 2.27 17.88 8.49
N GLU A 182 2.51 17.52 9.76
CA GLU A 182 3.78 16.93 10.21
C GLU A 182 4.00 15.55 9.60
N ALA A 183 2.99 14.69 9.64
CA ALA A 183 3.05 13.36 9.02
C ALA A 183 3.26 13.47 7.51
N LEU A 184 2.52 14.35 6.81
CA LEU A 184 2.71 14.56 5.38
C LEU A 184 4.12 15.10 5.05
N ALA A 185 4.68 15.95 5.89
CA ALA A 185 6.05 16.45 5.72
C ALA A 185 7.08 15.30 5.82
N GLY A 186 6.92 14.42 6.80
CA GLY A 186 7.75 13.22 6.96
C GLY A 186 7.64 12.27 5.77
N LEU A 187 6.42 12.05 5.25
CA LEU A 187 6.18 11.18 4.08
C LEU A 187 6.79 11.76 2.80
N LEU A 188 6.67 13.08 2.58
CA LEU A 188 7.25 13.75 1.42
C LEU A 188 8.75 14.05 1.56
N GLY A 189 9.33 13.85 2.74
CA GLY A 189 10.74 14.13 3.01
C GLY A 189 11.10 15.61 2.96
N VAL A 190 10.19 16.48 3.39
CA VAL A 190 10.35 17.94 3.37
C VAL A 190 10.04 18.58 4.72
N GLN A 191 10.32 19.88 4.87
CA GLN A 191 9.98 20.60 6.07
C GLN A 191 8.47 20.88 6.17
N ARG A 192 7.92 20.90 7.39
CA ARG A 192 6.51 21.22 7.67
C ARG A 192 6.08 22.57 7.07
N THR A 193 6.96 23.57 7.09
CA THR A 193 6.68 24.90 6.49
C THR A 193 6.39 24.82 4.99
N THR A 194 7.11 23.95 4.27
CA THR A 194 6.89 23.68 2.84
C THR A 194 5.53 23.04 2.60
N VAL A 195 5.18 22.01 3.40
CA VAL A 195 3.86 21.38 3.33
C VAL A 195 2.74 22.37 3.62
N ASN A 196 2.90 23.24 4.63
CA ASN A 196 1.92 24.27 4.94
C ASN A 196 1.65 25.20 3.76
N ALA A 197 2.69 25.60 3.02
CA ALA A 197 2.54 26.44 1.84
C ALA A 197 1.76 25.71 0.74
N VAL A 198 2.11 24.46 0.44
CA VAL A 198 1.43 23.63 -0.57
C VAL A 198 -0.04 23.37 -0.20
N ILE A 199 -0.32 23.02 1.05
CA ILE A 199 -1.69 22.80 1.50
C ILE A 199 -2.54 24.07 1.40
N LYS A 200 -1.99 25.24 1.71
CA LYS A 200 -2.68 26.53 1.50
C LYS A 200 -2.95 26.81 0.03
N GLU A 201 -1.98 26.54 -0.84
CA GLU A 201 -2.12 26.68 -2.30
C GLU A 201 -3.28 25.82 -2.81
N LEU A 202 -3.25 24.49 -2.56
CA LEU A 202 -4.30 23.57 -2.99
C LEU A 202 -5.68 23.91 -2.39
N SER A 203 -5.72 24.42 -1.16
CA SER A 203 -6.97 24.89 -0.53
C SER A 203 -7.49 26.17 -1.17
N SER A 204 -6.63 27.12 -1.52
CA SER A 204 -7.03 28.36 -2.20
C SER A 204 -7.57 28.14 -3.62
N GLU A 205 -7.13 27.07 -4.27
CA GLU A 205 -7.64 26.60 -5.56
C GLU A 205 -8.97 25.81 -5.43
N GLY A 206 -9.45 25.59 -4.20
CA GLY A 206 -10.68 24.84 -3.94
C GLY A 206 -10.55 23.32 -4.17
N LEU A 207 -9.33 22.78 -4.28
CA LEU A 207 -9.08 21.38 -4.56
C LEU A 207 -9.25 20.51 -3.30
N ILE A 208 -8.90 21.08 -2.15
CA ILE A 208 -8.99 20.42 -0.84
C ILE A 208 -9.54 21.38 0.21
N ASN A 209 -10.06 20.81 1.29
CA ASN A 209 -10.34 21.54 2.53
C ASN A 209 -9.58 20.90 3.67
N THR A 210 -9.13 21.70 4.63
CA THR A 210 -8.37 21.21 5.78
C THR A 210 -9.04 21.59 7.10
N ALA A 211 -9.07 20.63 8.01
CA ALA A 211 -9.41 20.82 9.40
C ALA A 211 -8.28 20.28 10.27
N ARG A 212 -8.38 20.42 11.60
CA ARG A 212 -7.33 19.93 12.50
C ARG A 212 -7.11 18.42 12.29
N GLY A 213 -5.93 18.06 11.73
CA GLY A 213 -5.54 16.66 11.51
C GLY A 213 -6.29 15.94 10.39
N THR A 214 -7.01 16.67 9.53
CA THR A 214 -7.79 16.08 8.44
C THR A 214 -7.63 16.90 7.16
N VAL A 215 -7.48 16.22 6.04
CA VAL A 215 -7.56 16.78 4.68
C VAL A 215 -8.75 16.15 3.98
N ARG A 216 -9.60 16.96 3.36
CA ARG A 216 -10.71 16.49 2.54
C ARG A 216 -10.52 16.93 1.09
N VAL A 217 -10.55 15.98 0.16
CA VAL A 217 -10.53 16.27 -1.27
C VAL A 217 -11.91 16.77 -1.70
N LEU A 218 -11.95 17.94 -2.36
CA LEU A 218 -13.19 18.59 -2.86
C LEU A 218 -13.33 18.44 -4.38
N ASP A 219 -12.24 18.65 -5.10
CA ASP A 219 -12.20 18.49 -6.57
C ASP A 219 -11.08 17.51 -6.96
N ARG A 220 -11.47 16.24 -7.11
CA ARG A 220 -10.57 15.19 -7.57
C ARG A 220 -9.99 15.45 -8.97
N ALA A 221 -10.82 15.97 -9.87
CA ALA A 221 -10.39 16.23 -11.25
C ALA A 221 -9.35 17.35 -11.29
N GLY A 222 -9.56 18.41 -10.52
CA GLY A 222 -8.59 19.48 -10.32
C GLY A 222 -7.30 18.97 -9.68
N LEU A 223 -7.41 18.17 -8.64
CA LEU A 223 -6.25 17.58 -7.97
C LEU A 223 -5.44 16.66 -8.92
N LYS A 224 -6.12 15.91 -9.80
CA LYS A 224 -5.47 15.09 -10.84
C LYS A 224 -4.71 15.93 -11.86
N ARG A 225 -5.21 17.11 -12.23
CA ARG A 225 -4.48 18.06 -13.12
C ARG A 225 -3.24 18.65 -12.44
N ARG A 226 -3.25 18.78 -11.11
CA ARG A 226 -2.10 19.31 -10.33
C ARG A 226 -1.07 18.22 -10.02
N ALA A 227 -1.45 16.95 -10.05
CA ALA A 227 -0.54 15.84 -9.82
C ALA A 227 0.37 15.61 -11.02
N CYS A 228 1.59 15.12 -10.74
CA CYS A 228 2.48 14.66 -11.81
C CYS A 228 1.96 13.38 -12.47
N GLU A 229 2.44 13.11 -13.67
CA GLU A 229 2.13 11.90 -14.48
C GLU A 229 2.45 10.59 -13.76
N CYS A 230 3.31 10.63 -12.73
CA CYS A 230 3.65 9.47 -11.91
C CYS A 230 2.43 8.79 -11.29
N TYR A 231 1.34 9.54 -11.05
CA TYR A 231 0.09 8.99 -10.56
C TYR A 231 -0.51 7.99 -11.54
N GLN A 232 -0.64 8.38 -12.81
CA GLN A 232 -1.24 7.53 -13.84
C GLN A 232 -0.31 6.38 -14.24
N SER A 233 0.99 6.66 -14.38
CA SER A 233 1.99 5.66 -14.76
C SER A 233 1.98 4.42 -13.86
N LEU A 234 1.87 4.60 -12.54
CA LEU A 234 1.82 3.47 -11.60
C LEU A 234 0.51 2.68 -11.70
N GLN A 235 -0.61 3.35 -11.94
CA GLN A 235 -1.90 2.66 -12.13
C GLN A 235 -1.92 1.82 -13.40
N ASP A 236 -1.41 2.38 -14.50
CA ASP A 236 -1.33 1.69 -15.79
C ASP A 236 -0.40 0.47 -15.69
N HIS A 237 0.75 0.63 -15.02
CA HIS A 237 1.69 -0.48 -14.79
C HIS A 237 1.08 -1.58 -13.92
N TYR A 238 0.37 -1.22 -12.83
CA TYR A 238 -0.35 -2.21 -12.01
C TYR A 238 -1.35 -3.01 -12.85
N GLY A 239 -2.14 -2.32 -13.68
CA GLY A 239 -3.10 -2.96 -14.59
C GLY A 239 -2.45 -3.93 -15.57
N ALA A 240 -1.28 -3.56 -16.11
CA ALA A 240 -0.53 -4.39 -17.04
C ALA A 240 0.10 -5.63 -16.38
N VAL A 241 0.59 -5.49 -15.13
CA VAL A 241 1.36 -6.55 -14.45
C VAL A 241 0.46 -7.48 -13.64
N ILE A 242 -0.55 -6.95 -12.94
CA ILE A 242 -1.42 -7.70 -12.02
C ILE A 242 -2.81 -7.96 -12.62
N GLY A 243 -3.26 -7.15 -13.57
CA GLY A 243 -4.57 -7.27 -14.21
C GLY A 243 -4.86 -8.68 -14.71
N PRO A 244 -6.12 -9.02 -15.02
CA PRO A 244 -6.48 -10.33 -15.53
C PRO A 244 -5.62 -10.64 -16.77
N SER A 245 -4.91 -11.77 -16.73
CA SER A 245 -4.03 -12.24 -17.79
C SER A 245 -4.86 -12.51 -19.05
N GLY A 246 -4.97 -11.53 -19.95
CA GLY A 246 -5.85 -11.64 -21.10
C GLY A 246 -5.60 -10.68 -22.26
N THR A 247 -4.70 -9.70 -22.13
CA THR A 247 -4.37 -8.80 -23.24
C THR A 247 -2.87 -8.48 -23.29
N GLY A 248 -2.04 -9.51 -23.37
CA GLY A 248 -0.70 -9.33 -23.89
C GLY A 248 -0.83 -9.18 -25.41
N PRO A 249 -0.13 -8.21 -26.06
CA PRO A 249 0.00 -8.22 -27.52
C PRO A 249 0.73 -9.52 -27.92
N GLY A 250 0.10 -10.29 -28.80
CA GLY A 250 0.68 -11.47 -29.46
C GLY A 250 1.84 -11.09 -30.35
#